data_ae969d51f04945128c2a686b7c94e54f
#
_entry.id   ae969d51f04945128c2a686b7c94e54f
#
_cell.length_a   1.000
_cell.length_b   1.000
_cell.length_c   1.000
_cell.angle_alpha   90.00
_cell.angle_beta   90.00
_cell.angle_gamma   90.00
#
_symmetry.space_group_name_H-M   'P 1'
#
loop_
_entity.id
_entity.type
_entity.pdbx_description
1 polymer ?
#
loop_
_entity_poly.entity_id
_entity_poly.type
_entity_poly.pdbx_seq_one_letter_code
_entity_poly.pdbx_strand_id
1 'polypeptide(L)' 'MFFKRKEKYPLNVKYNKGDYVNFRYRDELFFGYISMAYVDKDNKVTYTIQIAGQCPSFIHNYKEEDIIGLKVK' A
#
# COMPACT_ATOMS: atom_id res chain seq x y z
N MET A 1 6.06 -14.65 -27.36
CA MET A 1 5.98 -14.18 -26.83
C MET A 1 6.10 -14.04 -25.82
N PHE A 2 6.14 -13.70 -25.54
CA PHE A 2 6.14 -13.50 -24.57
C PHE A 2 5.59 -12.95 -23.78
N PHE A 3 5.53 -13.05 -23.03
CA PHE A 3 4.86 -12.51 -22.28
C PHE A 3 5.45 -12.17 -21.14
N LYS A 4 5.33 -11.13 -20.81
CA LYS A 4 5.76 -10.69 -19.74
C LYS A 4 4.92 -11.05 -18.73
N ARG A 5 5.31 -11.66 -17.73
CA ARG A 5 4.59 -11.93 -16.71
C ARG A 5 4.27 -10.78 -15.93
N LYS A 6 3.10 -10.49 -15.68
CA LYS A 6 2.72 -9.47 -14.88
C LYS A 6 2.85 -9.90 -13.51
N GLU A 7 3.29 -9.08 -12.62
CA GLU A 7 3.35 -9.38 -11.26
C GLU A 7 2.00 -9.46 -10.74
N LYS A 8 1.56 -10.51 -10.14
CA LYS A 8 0.25 -10.60 -9.61
C LYS A 8 0.16 -9.94 -8.29
N TYR A 9 -0.93 -9.27 -8.01
CA TYR A 9 -1.16 -8.65 -6.72
C TYR A 9 -1.40 -9.78 -5.71
N PRO A 10 -0.80 -9.72 -4.52
CA PRO A 10 -0.98 -10.79 -3.55
C PRO A 10 -2.43 -10.95 -3.16
N LEU A 11 -2.84 -12.17 -2.86
CA LEU A 11 -4.23 -12.42 -2.53
C LEU A 11 -4.56 -12.35 -1.06
N ASN A 12 -3.61 -12.67 -0.22
CA ASN A 12 -3.90 -12.70 1.20
C ASN A 12 -3.45 -11.46 1.91
N VAL A 13 -3.85 -10.32 1.39
CA VAL A 13 -3.48 -9.05 2.01
C VAL A 13 -4.75 -8.31 2.36
N LYS A 14 -4.63 -7.45 3.37
CA LYS A 14 -5.77 -6.74 3.88
C LYS A 14 -6.27 -5.65 2.96
N TYR A 15 -5.37 -5.01 2.24
CA TYR A 15 -5.75 -3.90 1.37
C TYR A 15 -5.40 -4.20 -0.07
N ASN A 16 -6.21 -3.72 -0.96
CA ASN A 16 -6.01 -3.96 -2.39
C ASN A 16 -5.47 -2.73 -3.09
N LYS A 17 -4.88 -2.94 -4.24
CA LYS A 17 -4.37 -1.86 -5.03
C LYS A 17 -5.50 -0.88 -5.32
N GLY A 18 -5.25 0.38 -5.10
CA GLY A 18 -6.24 1.41 -5.32
C GLY A 18 -7.08 1.76 -4.11
N ASP A 19 -6.96 1.00 -3.03
CA ASP A 19 -7.71 1.31 -1.82
C ASP A 19 -7.20 2.62 -1.23
N TYR A 20 -8.12 3.43 -0.75
CA TYR A 20 -7.78 4.70 -0.14
C TYR A 20 -7.75 4.46 1.36
N VAL A 21 -6.63 4.73 1.99
CA VAL A 21 -6.43 4.38 3.38
C VAL A 21 -5.93 5.55 4.20
N ASN A 22 -6.15 5.45 5.51
CA ASN A 22 -5.57 6.36 6.47
C ASN A 22 -4.35 5.69 7.03
N PHE A 23 -3.28 6.44 7.24
CA PHE A 23 -2.11 5.86 7.88
C PHE A 23 -1.34 6.95 8.61
N ARG A 24 -0.52 6.54 9.56
CA ARG A 24 0.25 7.48 10.33
C ARG A 24 1.68 7.43 9.86
N TYR A 25 2.26 8.56 9.59
CA TYR A 25 3.63 8.63 9.12
C TYR A 25 4.29 9.83 9.79
N ARG A 26 5.38 9.57 10.50
CA ARG A 26 6.11 10.62 11.21
C ARG A 26 5.19 11.41 12.14
N ASP A 27 4.39 10.67 12.86
CA ASP A 27 3.48 11.25 13.84
C ASP A 27 2.41 12.15 13.25
N GLU A 28 2.15 12.00 11.97
CA GLU A 28 1.07 12.76 11.34
C GLU A 28 0.15 11.81 10.64
N LEU A 29 -1.09 12.19 10.53
CA LEU A 29 -2.08 11.40 9.86
C LEU A 29 -2.11 11.76 8.39
N PHE A 30 -1.93 10.79 7.55
CA PHE A 30 -1.96 10.99 6.11
C PHE A 30 -3.00 10.08 5.46
N PHE A 31 -3.36 10.41 4.24
CA PHE A 31 -4.25 9.60 3.44
C PHE A 31 -3.53 9.27 2.15
N GLY A 32 -3.79 8.14 1.60
CA GLY A 32 -3.17 7.78 0.34
C GLY A 32 -3.78 6.55 -0.25
N TYR A 33 -3.28 6.18 -1.42
CA TYR A 33 -3.77 5.02 -2.15
C TYR A 33 -2.75 3.92 -2.10
N ILE A 34 -3.23 2.69 -1.97
CA ILE A 34 -2.34 1.55 -2.01
C ILE A 34 -1.89 1.38 -3.46
N SER A 35 -0.60 1.44 -3.66
CA SER A 35 -0.03 1.30 -4.99
C SER A 35 0.37 -0.14 -5.24
N MET A 36 0.92 -0.80 -4.25
CA MET A 36 1.35 -2.17 -4.40
C MET A 36 1.49 -2.82 -3.04
N ALA A 37 1.40 -4.11 -2.98
CA ALA A 37 1.60 -4.86 -1.76
C ALA A 37 2.67 -5.91 -1.99
N TYR A 38 3.45 -6.21 -0.97
CA TYR A 38 4.51 -7.18 -1.04
C TYR A 38 4.42 -8.13 0.15
N VAL A 39 4.65 -9.39 -0.09
CA VAL A 39 4.63 -10.38 0.97
C VAL A 39 5.99 -11.04 0.94
N ASP A 40 6.71 -10.99 2.05
CA ASP A 40 8.07 -11.56 2.06
C ASP A 40 8.01 -13.02 2.47
N LYS A 41 9.16 -13.68 2.61
CA LYS A 41 9.19 -15.06 2.92
C LYS A 41 8.66 -15.36 4.28
N ASP A 42 8.57 -14.40 5.16
CA ASP A 42 8.03 -14.61 6.49
C ASP A 42 6.55 -14.27 6.55
N ASN A 43 5.94 -14.08 5.40
CA ASN A 43 4.53 -13.71 5.30
C ASN A 43 4.24 -12.35 5.88
N LYS A 44 5.25 -11.50 5.93
CA LYS A 44 5.00 -10.15 6.39
C LYS A 44 4.57 -9.33 5.20
N VAL A 45 3.56 -8.52 5.39
CA VAL A 45 2.98 -7.74 4.32
C VAL A 45 3.38 -6.28 4.47
N THR A 46 3.91 -5.71 3.40
CA THR A 46 4.20 -4.28 3.38
C THR A 46 3.59 -3.71 2.12
N TYR A 47 3.42 -2.40 2.12
CA TYR A 47 2.78 -1.73 1.00
C TYR A 47 3.59 -0.55 0.52
N THR A 48 3.39 -0.21 -0.74
CA THR A 48 3.83 1.06 -1.26
C THR A 48 2.58 1.91 -1.34
N ILE A 49 2.58 3.05 -0.68
CA ILE A 49 1.43 3.93 -0.61
C ILE A 49 1.74 5.24 -1.32
N GLN A 50 0.85 5.67 -2.19
CA GLN A 50 1.00 6.94 -2.86
C GLN A 50 0.25 7.97 -2.04
N ILE A 51 0.95 8.94 -1.47
CA ILE A 51 0.32 9.94 -0.63
C ILE A 51 -0.51 10.87 -1.49
N ALA A 52 -1.71 11.14 -1.06
CA ALA A 52 -2.57 12.05 -1.77
C ALA A 52 -2.06 13.47 -1.59
N GLY A 53 -2.14 14.28 -2.60
CA GLY A 53 -1.68 15.65 -2.50
C GLY A 53 -1.25 16.18 -3.84
N GLN A 54 -0.74 17.40 -3.83
CA GLN A 54 -0.33 18.06 -5.04
C GLN A 54 0.92 17.46 -5.63
N CYS A 55 1.85 17.07 -4.79
CA CYS A 55 3.08 16.47 -5.26
C CYS A 55 3.06 15.02 -4.85
N PRO A 56 2.75 14.12 -5.73
CA PRO A 56 2.65 12.72 -5.35
C PRO A 56 3.97 12.20 -4.82
N SER A 57 3.91 11.50 -3.75
CA SER A 57 5.06 10.88 -3.15
C SER A 57 4.70 9.48 -2.80
N PHE A 58 5.70 8.62 -2.71
CA PHE A 58 5.45 7.23 -2.37
C PHE A 58 6.17 6.88 -1.09
N ILE A 59 5.51 6.08 -0.27
CA ILE A 59 6.14 5.52 0.92
C ILE A 59 6.27 4.04 0.65
N HIS A 60 7.48 3.53 0.74
CA HIS A 60 7.73 2.13 0.46
C HIS A 60 7.89 1.35 1.76
N ASN A 61 7.64 0.09 1.71
CA ASN A 61 7.83 -0.82 2.84
C ASN A 61 7.04 -0.42 4.09
N TYR A 62 5.85 0.10 3.86
CA TYR A 62 5.00 0.51 4.97
C TYR A 62 4.30 -0.73 5.53
N LYS A 63 4.38 -0.94 6.82
CA LYS A 63 3.83 -2.15 7.43
C LYS A 63 2.32 -2.15 7.47
N GLU A 64 1.76 -3.30 7.16
CA GLU A 64 0.31 -3.43 7.15
C GLU A 64 -0.31 -3.04 8.48
N GLU A 65 0.34 -3.42 9.55
CA GLU A 65 -0.20 -3.14 10.88
C GLU A 65 -0.23 -1.66 11.22
N ASP A 66 0.53 -0.85 10.49
CA ASP A 66 0.56 0.58 10.75
C ASP A 66 -0.49 1.35 9.97
N ILE A 67 -1.19 0.69 9.07
CA ILE A 67 -2.29 1.33 8.36
C ILE A 67 -3.50 1.33 9.27
N ILE A 68 -4.11 2.48 9.45
CA ILE A 68 -5.24 2.60 10.35
C ILE A 68 -6.45 1.89 9.76
N GLY A 69 -6.73 2.11 8.51
CA GLY A 69 -7.85 1.46 7.87
C GLY A 69 -8.26 2.17 6.60
N LEU A 70 -9.32 1.69 5.99
CA LEU A 70 -9.83 2.29 4.79
C LEU A 70 -10.46 3.63 5.12
N LYS A 71 -10.21 4.59 4.26
CA LYS A 71 -10.81 5.88 4.44
C LYS A 71 -12.07 5.94 3.62
N VAL A 72 -13.14 6.33 4.26
CA VAL A 72 -14.41 6.44 3.56
C VAL A 72 -14.53 7.84 3.00
N LYS A 73 -14.83 7.95 1.76
CA LYS A 73 -14.95 9.25 1.15
C LYS A 73 -16.27 9.85 1.33
#